data_864c1fdc7637ed728ea28ebd9151605e
#
_entry.id   864c1fdc7637ed728ea28ebd9151605e
#
_cell.length_a   1.000
_cell.length_b   1.000
_cell.length_c   1.000
_cell.angle_alpha   90.00
_cell.angle_beta   90.00
_cell.angle_gamma   90.00
#
_symmetry.space_group_name_H-M   'P 1'
#
loop_
_entity.id
_entity.type
_entity.pdbx_description
1 polymer ?
#
loop_
_entity_poly.entity_id
_entity_poly.type
_entity_poly.pdbx_seq_one_letter_code
_entity_poly.pdbx_strand_id
1 'polypeptide(L)'
;MAPYSWSFTRPAGLSFNELTRERRIALLADLDQLATHPFRDGHFRYADSDNREIRVWVRDDLMIHYWLDHAVREVRVNCIESVETI
;
A
#
# COMPACT_ATOMS: atom_id res chain seq x y z
N MET A 1 -1.10 13.55 -18.62
CA MET A 1 -0.54 12.29 -18.14
C MET A 1 -1.61 11.56 -17.33
N ALA A 2 -1.84 10.29 -17.62
CA ALA A 2 -2.82 9.51 -16.86
C ALA A 2 -2.32 9.32 -15.43
N PRO A 3 -3.17 9.53 -14.42
CA PRO A 3 -2.77 9.34 -13.03
C PRO A 3 -2.54 7.85 -12.74
N TYR A 4 -1.82 7.58 -11.66
CA TYR A 4 -1.75 6.22 -11.12
C TYR A 4 -3.05 5.92 -10.41
N SER A 5 -3.43 4.64 -10.44
CA SER A 5 -4.51 4.10 -9.62
C SER A 5 -3.90 3.16 -8.60
N TRP A 6 -4.70 2.60 -7.72
CA TRP A 6 -4.22 1.59 -6.78
C TRP A 6 -5.12 0.36 -6.82
N SER A 7 -4.56 -0.76 -6.43
CA SER A 7 -5.31 -2.02 -6.33
C SER A 7 -4.73 -2.86 -5.20
N PHE A 8 -5.50 -3.82 -4.74
CA PHE A 8 -5.05 -4.82 -3.77
C PHE A 8 -4.73 -6.13 -4.47
N THR A 9 -3.68 -6.80 -4.03
CA THR A 9 -3.57 -8.23 -4.24
C THR A 9 -4.61 -8.93 -3.37
N ARG A 10 -4.85 -10.21 -3.59
CA ARG A 10 -5.82 -10.96 -2.79
C ARG A 10 -5.49 -10.94 -1.29
N PRO A 11 -4.24 -11.21 -0.87
CA PRO A 11 -3.90 -11.14 0.56
C PRO A 11 -4.15 -9.74 1.16
N ALA A 12 -3.81 -8.69 0.43
CA ALA A 12 -4.03 -7.33 0.91
C ALA A 12 -5.52 -7.02 1.06
N GLY A 13 -6.33 -7.46 0.08
CA GLY A 13 -7.78 -7.29 0.16
C GLY A 13 -8.40 -8.00 1.34
N LEU A 14 -7.94 -9.20 1.67
CA LEU A 14 -8.42 -9.93 2.83
C LEU A 14 -8.06 -9.20 4.13
N SER A 15 -6.82 -8.71 4.23
CA SER A 15 -6.40 -7.93 5.40
C SER A 15 -7.20 -6.64 5.53
N PHE A 16 -7.47 -5.98 4.41
CA PHE A 16 -8.29 -4.76 4.40
C PHE A 16 -9.69 -5.03 4.97
N ASN A 17 -10.30 -6.15 4.59
CA ASN A 17 -11.64 -6.51 5.06
C ASN A 17 -11.69 -6.79 6.56
N GLU A 18 -10.57 -7.15 7.17
CA GLU A 18 -10.47 -7.40 8.60
C GLU A 18 -10.34 -6.12 9.43
N LEU A 19 -10.07 -4.98 8.78
CA LEU A 19 -9.97 -3.71 9.48
C LEU A 19 -11.33 -3.21 9.91
N THR A 20 -11.35 -2.38 10.95
CA THR A 20 -12.58 -1.68 11.34
C THR A 20 -13.02 -0.75 10.21
N ARG A 21 -14.30 -0.40 10.21
CA ARG A 21 -14.83 0.53 9.20
C ARG A 21 -14.06 1.85 9.17
N GLU A 22 -13.76 2.39 10.36
CA GLU A 22 -13.03 3.67 10.47
C GLU A 22 -11.65 3.57 9.84
N ARG A 23 -10.94 2.47 10.09
CA ARG A 23 -9.62 2.26 9.51
C ARG A 23 -9.68 2.05 7.99
N ARG A 24 -10.70 1.34 7.51
CA ARG A 24 -10.89 1.18 6.07
C ARG A 24 -11.09 2.52 5.38
N ILE A 25 -11.93 3.37 5.94
CA ILE A 25 -12.19 4.70 5.36
C ILE A 25 -10.91 5.53 5.34
N ALA A 26 -10.17 5.54 6.45
CA ALA A 26 -8.91 6.29 6.54
C ALA A 26 -7.88 5.76 5.55
N LEU A 27 -7.76 4.44 5.43
CA LEU A 27 -6.80 3.81 4.51
C LEU A 27 -7.15 4.11 3.05
N LEU A 28 -8.42 4.09 2.68
CA LEU A 28 -8.82 4.43 1.32
C LEU A 28 -8.38 5.85 0.93
N ALA A 29 -8.54 6.81 1.84
CA ALA A 29 -8.08 8.17 1.62
C ALA A 29 -6.55 8.23 1.48
N ASP A 30 -5.82 7.46 2.29
CA ASP A 30 -4.37 7.37 2.21
C ASP A 30 -3.91 6.75 0.88
N LEU A 31 -4.60 5.73 0.41
CA LEU A 31 -4.27 5.08 -0.86
C LEU A 31 -4.52 6.00 -2.05
N ASP A 32 -5.57 6.81 -2.00
CA ASP A 32 -5.82 7.82 -3.03
C ASP A 32 -4.70 8.86 -3.07
N GLN A 33 -4.21 9.28 -1.91
CA GLN A 33 -3.06 10.19 -1.84
C GLN A 33 -1.80 9.53 -2.38
N LEU A 34 -1.59 8.26 -2.07
CA LEU A 34 -0.43 7.52 -2.56
C LEU A 34 -0.46 7.40 -4.09
N ALA A 35 -1.62 7.14 -4.66
CA ALA A 35 -1.78 7.08 -6.11
C ALA A 35 -1.55 8.44 -6.78
N THR A 36 -1.89 9.52 -6.10
CA THR A 36 -1.64 10.89 -6.58
C THR A 36 -0.16 11.23 -6.56
N HIS A 37 0.58 10.70 -5.58
CA HIS A 37 2.02 10.96 -5.41
C HIS A 37 2.77 9.63 -5.31
N PRO A 38 2.77 8.80 -6.38
CA PRO A 38 3.28 7.44 -6.30
C PRO A 38 4.79 7.36 -6.11
N PHE A 39 5.52 8.42 -6.43
CA PHE A 39 6.99 8.44 -6.34
C PHE A 39 7.52 8.96 -5.01
N ARG A 40 6.63 9.23 -4.04
CA ARG A 40 7.08 9.62 -2.71
C ARG A 40 7.88 8.50 -2.07
N ASP A 41 8.83 8.86 -1.24
CA ASP A 41 9.60 7.87 -0.50
C ASP A 41 8.72 7.23 0.57
N GLY A 42 8.79 5.90 0.64
CA GLY A 42 8.24 5.17 1.76
C GLY A 42 9.20 5.24 2.96
N HIS A 43 8.77 4.67 4.09
CA HIS A 43 9.61 4.60 5.28
C HIS A 43 10.69 3.53 5.15
N PHE A 44 10.38 2.44 4.43
CA PHE A 44 11.28 1.32 4.24
C PHE A 44 11.19 0.82 2.81
N ARG A 45 12.23 0.09 2.38
CA ARG A 45 12.26 -0.59 1.07
C ARG A 45 12.91 -1.94 1.23
N TYR A 46 12.48 -2.90 0.42
CA TYR A 46 13.15 -4.19 0.31
C TYR A 46 12.85 -4.80 -1.05
N ALA A 47 13.64 -5.80 -1.45
CA ALA A 47 13.38 -6.56 -2.67
C ALA A 47 12.64 -7.84 -2.29
N ASP A 48 11.57 -8.16 -3.03
CA ASP A 48 10.86 -9.41 -2.84
C ASP A 48 11.55 -10.56 -3.60
N SER A 49 10.94 -11.75 -3.57
CA SER A 49 11.49 -12.94 -4.23
C SER A 49 11.58 -12.80 -5.74
N ASP A 50 10.78 -11.92 -6.34
CA ASP A 50 10.81 -11.62 -7.77
C ASP A 50 11.72 -10.44 -8.09
N ASN A 51 12.50 -9.99 -7.12
CA ASN A 51 13.43 -8.86 -7.23
C ASN A 51 12.72 -7.53 -7.53
N ARG A 52 11.46 -7.39 -7.14
CA ARG A 52 10.74 -6.13 -7.22
C ARG A 52 11.03 -5.28 -6.01
N GLU A 53 11.14 -3.97 -6.21
CA GLU A 53 11.30 -3.04 -5.10
C GLU A 53 9.95 -2.87 -4.39
N ILE A 54 9.87 -3.36 -3.18
CA ILE A 54 8.69 -3.18 -2.33
C ILE A 54 8.96 -1.99 -1.43
N ARG A 55 8.00 -1.07 -1.42
CA ARG A 55 8.03 0.10 -0.54
C ARG A 55 7.07 -0.12 0.60
N VAL A 56 7.44 0.34 1.79
CA VAL A 56 6.60 0.23 2.98
C VAL A 56 6.28 1.62 3.48
N TRP A 57 5.00 1.93 3.59
CA TRP A 57 4.52 3.20 4.11
C TRP A 57 3.81 2.93 5.43
N VAL A 58 4.27 3.61 6.47
CA VAL A 58 3.69 3.45 7.82
C VAL A 58 2.68 4.56 8.04
N ARG A 59 1.43 4.17 8.32
CA ARG A 59 0.35 5.09 8.65
C ARG A 59 -0.32 4.61 9.92
N ASP A 60 -0.24 5.43 10.97
CA ASP A 60 -0.73 5.08 12.29
C ASP A 60 -0.13 3.74 12.74
N ASP A 61 -0.95 2.73 12.96
CA ASP A 61 -0.50 1.40 13.34
C ASP A 61 -0.50 0.40 12.18
N LEU A 62 -0.54 0.90 10.94
CA LEU A 62 -0.55 0.06 9.75
C LEU A 62 0.74 0.23 8.95
N MET A 63 1.26 -0.89 8.46
CA MET A 63 2.34 -0.93 7.48
C MET A 63 1.75 -1.37 6.15
N ILE A 64 1.87 -0.51 5.15
CA ILE A 64 1.31 -0.74 3.82
C ILE A 64 2.47 -1.07 2.90
N HIS A 65 2.52 -2.31 2.41
CA HIS A 65 3.54 -2.78 1.47
C HIS A 65 2.99 -2.67 0.05
N TYR A 66 3.73 -2.02 -0.81
CA TYR A 66 3.28 -1.83 -2.19
C TYR A 66 4.45 -1.76 -3.15
N TRP A 67 4.18 -1.99 -4.42
CA TRP A 67 5.14 -1.77 -5.48
C TRP A 67 4.47 -0.99 -6.60
N LEU A 68 5.30 -0.34 -7.41
CA LEU A 68 4.80 0.50 -8.50
C LEU A 68 4.90 -0.25 -9.81
N ASP A 69 3.75 -0.49 -10.42
CA ASP A 69 3.70 -1.09 -11.76
C ASP A 69 3.60 0.05 -12.77
N HIS A 70 4.74 0.45 -13.30
CA HIS A 70 4.82 1.58 -14.21
C HIS A 70 4.20 1.31 -15.58
N ALA A 71 4.14 0.04 -15.97
CA ALA A 71 3.57 -0.34 -17.25
C ALA A 71 2.08 -0.01 -17.33
N VAL A 72 1.37 -0.20 -16.23
CA VAL A 72 -0.07 0.06 -16.14
C VAL A 72 -0.40 1.23 -15.23
N ARG A 73 0.61 1.90 -14.68
CA ARG A 73 0.48 3.04 -13.77
C ARG A 73 -0.42 2.72 -12.58
N GLU A 74 0.02 1.71 -11.84
CA GLU A 74 -0.74 1.22 -10.71
C GLU A 74 0.13 1.05 -9.48
N VAL A 75 -0.39 1.48 -8.34
CA VAL A 75 0.18 1.19 -7.02
C VAL A 75 -0.46 -0.11 -6.57
N ARG A 76 0.33 -1.17 -6.54
CA ARG A 76 -0.17 -2.51 -6.17
C ARG A 76 0.15 -2.77 -4.71
N VAL A 77 -0.90 -2.74 -3.89
CA VAL A 77 -0.78 -3.01 -2.46
C VAL A 77 -0.80 -4.52 -2.27
N ASN A 78 0.31 -5.09 -1.81
CA ASN A 78 0.44 -6.54 -1.68
C ASN A 78 0.34 -7.03 -0.25
N CYS A 79 0.47 -6.17 0.75
CA CYS A 79 0.37 -6.56 2.14
C CYS A 79 -0.05 -5.38 3.00
N ILE A 80 -0.94 -5.62 3.96
CA ILE A 80 -1.31 -4.65 4.99
C ILE A 80 -1.12 -5.35 6.33
N GLU A 81 -0.21 -4.82 7.14
CA GLU A 81 0.10 -5.38 8.45
C GLU A 81 -0.28 -4.39 9.55
N SER A 82 -0.82 -4.90 10.65
CA SER A 82 -0.98 -4.12 11.85
C SER A 82 0.31 -4.18 12.66
N VAL A 83 0.79 -3.02 13.08
CA VAL A 83 1.92 -2.94 14.01
C VAL A 83 1.33 -2.99 15.41
N GLU A 84 1.52 -4.10 16.09
CA GLU A 84 1.10 -4.20 17.49
C GLU A 84 2.15 -3.54 18.35
N THR A 85 1.72 -2.52 19.08
CA THR A 85 2.52 -1.95 20.16
C THR A 85 2.25 -2.76 21.43
N ILE A 86 3.27 -3.39 21.91
CA ILE A 86 3.20 -4.07 23.20
C ILE A 86 3.47 -3.05 24.28
#